data_1922eba80a8ce6565af335d00a52e757
#
_entry.id   1922eba80a8ce6565af335d00a52e757
#
_cell.length_a   1.000
_cell.length_b   1.000
_cell.length_c   1.000
_cell.angle_alpha   90.00
_cell.angle_beta   90.00
_cell.angle_gamma   90.00
#
_symmetry.space_group_name_H-M   'P 1'
#
loop_
_entity.id
_entity.type
_entity.pdbx_description
1 polymer ?
#
loop_
_entity_poly.entity_id
_entity_poly.type
_entity_poly.pdbx_seq_one_letter_code
_entity_poly.pdbx_strand_id
1 'polypeptide(L)'
;MRADVTADEPLELTTPAEPSALAPIRRAVEAWLAGQRIDQHEGWQIVAACHEACANASEHAYPPWEGGSIKLEARREGPRIVVAVYDHGRWRSPRGHDRGRGFNLMEYFMDRVDVERSEQGTTVRMERTLGQGNGA
;
A
#
# COMPACT_ATOMS: atom_id res chain seq x y z
N MET A 1 18.04 -22.17 -1.41
CA MET A 1 17.33 -22.15 -2.29
C MET A 1 16.02 -21.69 -2.18
N ARG A 2 15.34 -22.01 -1.25
CA ARG A 2 14.11 -21.53 -1.13
C ARG A 2 14.06 -20.14 -0.84
N ALA A 3 14.94 -19.57 -0.13
CA ALA A 3 14.93 -18.18 0.22
C ALA A 3 14.99 -17.32 -0.99
N ASP A 4 15.63 -17.74 -1.99
CA ASP A 4 15.70 -16.93 -3.17
C ASP A 4 14.40 -16.82 -3.86
N VAL A 5 13.67 -17.86 -3.87
CA VAL A 5 12.40 -17.84 -4.51
C VAL A 5 11.50 -16.88 -3.80
N THR A 6 11.55 -16.87 -2.49
CA THR A 6 10.69 -16.02 -1.74
C THR A 6 10.98 -14.56 -1.99
N ALA A 7 12.24 -14.21 -2.16
CA ALA A 7 12.59 -12.82 -2.37
C ALA A 7 12.07 -12.28 -3.68
N ASP A 8 11.93 -13.15 -4.67
CA ASP A 8 11.44 -12.68 -5.95
C ASP A 8 9.95 -12.73 -6.10
N GLU A 9 9.27 -13.36 -5.17
CA GLU A 9 7.84 -13.48 -5.31
C GLU A 9 7.11 -12.25 -4.85
N PRO A 10 6.11 -11.82 -5.59
CA PRO A 10 5.33 -10.68 -5.14
C PRO A 10 4.47 -11.05 -3.95
N LEU A 11 4.08 -10.06 -3.21
CA LEU A 11 3.13 -10.25 -2.13
C LEU A 11 1.75 -9.96 -2.67
N GLU A 12 0.80 -10.84 -2.40
CA GLU A 12 -0.59 -10.59 -2.75
C GLU A 12 -1.44 -11.00 -1.58
N LEU A 13 -2.34 -10.14 -1.18
CA LEU A 13 -3.27 -10.51 -0.13
C LEU A 13 -4.59 -9.78 -0.31
N THR A 14 -5.64 -10.40 0.17
CA THR A 14 -6.98 -9.81 0.12
C THR A 14 -7.56 -9.96 1.51
N THR A 15 -8.13 -8.89 2.02
CA THR A 15 -8.69 -8.88 3.36
C THR A 15 -10.01 -8.15 3.37
N PRO A 16 -10.82 -8.32 4.39
CA PRO A 16 -12.00 -7.49 4.53
C PRO A 16 -11.58 -6.03 4.72
N ALA A 17 -12.42 -5.12 4.23
CA ALA A 17 -12.15 -3.71 4.35
C ALA A 17 -12.66 -3.22 5.69
N GLU A 18 -11.92 -3.51 6.72
CA GLU A 18 -12.30 -3.13 8.07
C GLU A 18 -11.06 -2.81 8.89
N PRO A 19 -11.18 -2.00 9.91
CA PRO A 19 -9.99 -1.57 10.67
C PRO A 19 -9.18 -2.72 11.24
N SER A 20 -9.84 -3.80 11.61
CA SER A 20 -9.12 -4.94 12.19
C SER A 20 -8.20 -5.63 11.20
N ALA A 21 -8.34 -5.35 9.92
CA ALA A 21 -7.47 -5.95 8.92
C ALA A 21 -6.15 -5.21 8.79
N LEU A 22 -6.08 -3.98 9.31
CA LEU A 22 -4.89 -3.17 9.07
C LEU A 22 -3.63 -3.73 9.70
N ALA A 23 -3.71 -4.26 10.90
CA ALA A 23 -2.52 -4.82 11.54
C ALA A 23 -2.02 -6.06 10.84
N PRO A 24 -2.88 -7.01 10.45
CA PRO A 24 -2.40 -8.15 9.66
C PRO A 24 -1.77 -7.74 8.33
N ILE A 25 -2.34 -6.74 7.67
CA ILE A 25 -1.79 -6.26 6.42
C ILE A 25 -0.39 -5.70 6.68
N ARG A 26 -0.25 -4.89 7.72
CA ARG A 26 1.04 -4.30 8.03
C ARG A 26 2.08 -5.38 8.28
N ARG A 27 1.71 -6.40 9.06
CA ARG A 27 2.65 -7.47 9.35
C ARG A 27 3.06 -8.24 8.10
N ALA A 28 2.13 -8.42 7.17
CA ALA A 28 2.45 -9.14 5.95
C ALA A 28 3.43 -8.32 5.09
N VAL A 29 3.20 -7.00 5.03
CA VAL A 29 4.09 -6.14 4.25
C VAL A 29 5.46 -6.10 4.90
N GLU A 30 5.51 -6.02 6.23
CA GLU A 30 6.78 -6.00 6.93
C GLU A 30 7.57 -7.28 6.67
N ALA A 31 6.90 -8.42 6.71
CA ALA A 31 7.57 -9.68 6.50
C ALA A 31 8.09 -9.79 5.07
N TRP A 32 7.31 -9.34 4.11
CA TRP A 32 7.73 -9.40 2.71
C TRP A 32 8.93 -8.49 2.48
N LEU A 33 8.89 -7.29 3.04
CA LEU A 33 10.00 -6.36 2.87
C LEU A 33 11.26 -6.86 3.55
N ALA A 34 11.12 -7.59 4.64
CA ALA A 34 12.29 -8.14 5.32
C ALA A 34 13.06 -9.08 4.40
N GLY A 35 12.39 -9.75 3.49
CA GLY A 35 13.06 -10.63 2.55
C GLY A 35 13.70 -9.91 1.38
N GLN A 36 13.47 -8.60 1.28
CA GLN A 36 13.98 -7.85 0.14
C GLN A 36 15.31 -7.16 0.40
N ARG A 37 15.84 -7.32 1.61
CA ARG A 37 17.11 -6.69 1.94
C ARG A 37 17.07 -5.19 1.76
N ILE A 38 16.14 -4.57 2.40
CA ILE A 38 15.95 -3.15 2.31
C ILE A 38 16.40 -2.50 3.59
N ASP A 39 16.97 -1.31 3.51
CA ASP A 39 17.32 -0.54 4.66
C ASP A 39 16.11 -0.43 5.58
N GLN A 40 16.33 -0.58 6.88
CA GLN A 40 15.23 -0.61 7.82
C GLN A 40 14.41 0.66 7.79
N HIS A 41 15.04 1.79 7.64
CA HIS A 41 14.33 3.04 7.60
C HIS A 41 13.46 3.14 6.34
N GLU A 42 13.99 2.70 5.21
CA GLU A 42 13.20 2.70 3.99
C GLU A 42 12.04 1.74 4.11
N GLY A 43 12.27 0.59 4.71
CA GLY A 43 11.20 -0.38 4.91
C GLY A 43 10.08 0.21 5.75
N TRP A 44 10.44 0.93 6.81
CA TRP A 44 9.45 1.55 7.66
C TRP A 44 8.61 2.56 6.89
N GLN A 45 9.23 3.32 6.00
CA GLN A 45 8.52 4.31 5.21
C GLN A 45 7.54 3.65 4.25
N ILE A 46 7.95 2.55 3.64
CA ILE A 46 7.07 1.84 2.71
C ILE A 46 5.88 1.25 3.48
N VAL A 47 6.13 0.69 4.65
CA VAL A 47 5.05 0.13 5.46
C VAL A 47 4.07 1.24 5.84
N ALA A 48 4.57 2.41 6.20
CA ALA A 48 3.69 3.50 6.58
C ALA A 48 2.81 3.94 5.42
N ALA A 49 3.38 4.01 4.22
CA ALA A 49 2.60 4.39 3.05
C ALA A 49 1.54 3.33 2.75
N CYS A 50 1.88 2.06 2.86
CA CYS A 50 0.92 0.99 2.63
C CYS A 50 -0.21 1.04 3.65
N HIS A 51 0.14 1.33 4.90
CA HIS A 51 -0.88 1.43 5.95
C HIS A 51 -1.86 2.56 5.62
N GLU A 52 -1.36 3.70 5.18
CA GLU A 52 -2.24 4.81 4.85
C GLU A 52 -3.16 4.49 3.68
N ALA A 53 -2.64 3.82 2.67
CA ALA A 53 -3.46 3.47 1.52
C ALA A 53 -4.57 2.50 1.92
N CYS A 54 -4.24 1.53 2.75
CA CYS A 54 -5.22 0.55 3.18
C CYS A 54 -6.22 1.15 4.16
N ALA A 55 -5.77 2.05 5.03
CA ALA A 55 -6.67 2.72 5.96
C ALA A 55 -7.68 3.58 5.21
N ASN A 56 -7.22 4.27 4.17
CA ASN A 56 -8.12 5.06 3.36
C ASN A 56 -9.15 4.18 2.67
N ALA A 57 -8.74 3.05 2.13
CA ALA A 57 -9.69 2.16 1.49
C ALA A 57 -10.69 1.63 2.51
N SER A 58 -10.22 1.30 3.71
CA SER A 58 -11.10 0.80 4.73
C SER A 58 -12.11 1.84 5.17
N GLU A 59 -11.71 3.10 5.22
CA GLU A 59 -12.61 4.14 5.68
C GLU A 59 -13.51 4.73 4.63
N HIS A 60 -13.06 4.80 3.41
CA HIS A 60 -13.78 5.55 2.40
C HIS A 60 -14.37 4.75 1.26
N ALA A 61 -13.92 3.54 1.05
CA ALA A 61 -14.38 2.80 -0.11
C ALA A 61 -15.80 2.27 0.06
N TYR A 62 -16.16 1.87 1.27
CA TYR A 62 -17.45 1.23 1.50
C TYR A 62 -18.18 1.88 2.65
N PRO A 63 -19.49 1.96 2.58
CA PRO A 63 -20.25 2.44 3.74
C PRO A 63 -20.10 1.45 4.90
N PRO A 64 -20.27 1.90 6.10
CA PRO A 64 -20.06 1.02 7.26
C PRO A 64 -20.92 -0.23 7.27
N TRP A 65 -22.09 -0.17 6.65
CA TRP A 65 -23.00 -1.31 6.67
C TRP A 65 -22.80 -2.25 5.49
N GLU A 66 -21.88 -1.92 4.60
CA GLU A 66 -21.71 -2.73 3.44
C GLU A 66 -20.35 -3.34 3.47
N GLY A 67 -20.18 -4.57 3.51
CA GLY A 67 -18.88 -5.19 3.53
C GLY A 67 -18.17 -5.03 2.21
N GLY A 68 -16.88 -5.11 2.22
CA GLY A 68 -16.09 -5.06 1.00
C GLY A 68 -14.72 -5.62 1.29
N SER A 69 -13.85 -5.60 0.30
CA SER A 69 -12.52 -6.14 0.47
C SER A 69 -11.47 -5.18 -0.06
N ILE A 70 -10.26 -5.35 0.40
CA ILE A 70 -9.10 -4.62 -0.06
C ILE A 70 -8.11 -5.65 -0.54
N LYS A 71 -7.51 -5.41 -1.71
CA LYS A 71 -6.48 -6.27 -2.21
C LYS A 71 -5.19 -5.47 -2.28
N LEU A 72 -4.11 -6.02 -1.77
CA LEU A 72 -2.81 -5.37 -1.83
C LEU A 72 -1.85 -6.25 -2.61
N GLU A 73 -1.10 -5.65 -3.51
CA GLU A 73 -0.07 -6.34 -4.24
C GLU A 73 1.20 -5.55 -4.11
N ALA A 74 2.31 -6.20 -3.84
CA ALA A 74 3.60 -5.54 -3.79
C ALA A 74 4.61 -6.37 -4.53
N ARG A 75 5.46 -5.73 -5.31
CA ARG A 75 6.49 -6.47 -6.02
C ARG A 75 7.74 -5.63 -6.12
N ARG A 76 8.81 -6.29 -6.41
CA ARG A 76 10.09 -5.60 -6.57
C ARG A 76 10.48 -5.64 -8.04
N GLU A 77 10.84 -4.49 -8.57
CA GLU A 77 11.30 -4.38 -9.93
C GLU A 77 12.65 -3.71 -9.89
N GLY A 78 13.72 -4.52 -9.79
CA GLY A 78 15.06 -3.98 -9.67
C GLY A 78 15.19 -3.16 -8.40
N PRO A 79 15.55 -1.90 -8.49
CA PRO A 79 15.69 -1.07 -7.31
C PRO A 79 14.36 -0.48 -6.84
N ARG A 80 13.24 -0.81 -7.51
CA ARG A 80 11.97 -0.21 -7.14
C ARG A 80 11.04 -1.17 -6.45
N ILE A 81 10.34 -0.68 -5.47
CA ILE A 81 9.25 -1.40 -4.85
C ILE A 81 7.97 -0.76 -5.37
N VAL A 82 7.07 -1.56 -5.90
CA VAL A 82 5.79 -1.10 -6.44
C VAL A 82 4.67 -1.74 -5.66
N VAL A 83 3.78 -0.92 -5.13
CA VAL A 83 2.65 -1.42 -4.35
C VAL A 83 1.37 -0.91 -4.98
N ALA A 84 0.36 -1.76 -5.05
CA ALA A 84 -0.95 -1.34 -5.51
C ALA A 84 -1.99 -1.80 -4.50
N VAL A 85 -2.92 -0.91 -4.18
CA VAL A 85 -4.01 -1.21 -3.26
C VAL A 85 -5.30 -1.00 -4.02
N TYR A 86 -6.10 -2.05 -4.11
CA TYR A 86 -7.34 -2.04 -4.87
C TYR A 86 -8.55 -2.18 -3.97
N ASP A 87 -9.60 -1.44 -4.27
CA ASP A 87 -10.88 -1.71 -3.64
C ASP A 87 -11.95 -1.63 -4.73
N HIS A 88 -13.13 -2.17 -4.46
CA HIS A 88 -14.22 -2.16 -5.43
C HIS A 88 -15.32 -1.23 -4.98
N GLY A 89 -15.05 -0.36 -4.02
CA GLY A 89 -16.06 0.53 -3.52
C GLY A 89 -16.07 1.85 -4.23
N ARG A 90 -16.90 2.76 -3.76
CA ARG A 90 -16.94 4.07 -4.30
C ARG A 90 -16.57 5.01 -3.22
N TRP A 91 -15.41 5.58 -3.30
CA TRP A 91 -15.00 6.55 -2.32
C TRP A 91 -15.98 7.70 -2.34
N ARG A 92 -16.51 8.10 -1.17
CA ARG A 92 -17.37 9.18 -1.08
C ARG A 92 -16.59 10.31 -1.42
N SER A 93 -17.03 11.12 -2.21
CA SER A 93 -16.36 12.20 -2.64
C SER A 93 -16.12 13.08 -1.59
N PRO A 94 -15.06 13.13 -1.09
CA PRO A 94 -14.86 13.93 0.02
C PRO A 94 -14.73 15.30 -0.41
N ARG A 95 -14.81 16.19 0.42
CA ARG A 95 -14.59 17.47 0.20
C ARG A 95 -13.15 17.44 0.01
N GLY A 96 -12.57 17.98 -0.85
CA GLY A 96 -11.22 17.93 -1.25
C GLY A 96 -10.21 17.91 -0.15
N HIS A 97 -10.47 18.58 0.94
CA HIS A 97 -9.47 18.62 1.97
C HIS A 97 -9.35 17.36 2.75
N ASP A 98 -10.30 16.47 2.67
CA ASP A 98 -10.22 15.27 3.42
C ASP A 98 -9.18 14.33 2.92
N ARG A 99 -8.89 14.34 1.66
CA ARG A 99 -7.99 13.40 1.14
C ARG A 99 -6.59 13.83 1.37
N GLY A 100 -6.38 15.01 1.84
CA GLY A 100 -5.07 15.53 1.94
C GLY A 100 -4.14 14.84 2.88
N ARG A 101 -4.63 14.43 4.05
CA ARG A 101 -3.77 13.88 5.00
C ARG A 101 -3.12 12.62 4.62
N GLY A 102 -3.86 11.62 4.28
CA GLY A 102 -3.30 10.33 3.92
C GLY A 102 -2.47 10.39 2.66
N PHE A 103 -2.93 11.14 1.68
CA PHE A 103 -2.19 11.21 0.44
C PHE A 103 -0.89 11.98 0.61
N ASN A 104 -0.87 12.97 1.48
CA ASN A 104 0.37 13.66 1.74
C ASN A 104 1.40 12.75 2.37
N LEU A 105 0.97 11.86 3.26
CA LEU A 105 1.89 10.95 3.87
C LEU A 105 2.43 9.96 2.87
N MET A 106 1.57 9.45 2.00
CA MET A 106 2.02 8.53 0.97
C MET A 106 3.03 9.20 0.06
N GLU A 107 2.75 10.43 -0.35
CA GLU A 107 3.66 11.13 -1.23
C GLU A 107 4.97 11.51 -0.55
N TYR A 108 4.93 11.67 0.74
CA TYR A 108 6.14 11.99 1.47
C TYR A 108 7.07 10.79 1.53
N PHE A 109 6.52 9.60 1.69
CA PHE A 109 7.33 8.40 1.82
C PHE A 109 7.63 7.67 0.51
N MET A 110 6.85 7.92 -0.52
CA MET A 110 7.02 7.20 -1.78
C MET A 110 7.42 8.19 -2.86
N ASP A 111 8.09 7.69 -3.89
CA ASP A 111 8.52 8.58 -4.97
C ASP A 111 7.38 8.92 -5.89
N ARG A 112 6.38 8.08 -5.96
CA ARG A 112 5.25 8.33 -6.86
C ARG A 112 4.01 7.70 -6.30
N VAL A 113 2.90 8.42 -6.36
CA VAL A 113 1.60 7.91 -5.95
C VAL A 113 0.59 8.29 -7.02
N ASP A 114 -0.06 7.28 -7.60
CA ASP A 114 -1.09 7.51 -8.59
C ASP A 114 -2.40 6.90 -8.12
N VAL A 115 -3.49 7.59 -8.31
CA VAL A 115 -4.81 7.11 -7.91
C VAL A 115 -5.71 7.07 -9.12
N GLU A 116 -6.28 5.90 -9.40
CA GLU A 116 -7.21 5.75 -10.49
C GLU A 116 -8.55 5.38 -9.95
N ARG A 117 -9.58 6.12 -10.30
CA ARG A 117 -10.93 5.84 -9.87
C ARG A 117 -11.80 5.50 -11.05
N SER A 118 -12.61 4.48 -10.89
CA SER A 118 -13.53 4.10 -11.94
C SER A 118 -14.81 3.60 -11.30
N GLU A 119 -15.74 3.19 -12.10
CA GLU A 119 -16.96 2.64 -11.57
C GLU A 119 -16.72 1.30 -10.91
N GLN A 120 -15.61 0.65 -11.21
CA GLN A 120 -15.31 -0.61 -10.61
C GLN A 120 -14.52 -0.50 -9.33
N GLY A 121 -14.12 0.68 -8.95
CA GLY A 121 -13.39 0.86 -7.70
C GLY A 121 -12.23 1.81 -7.84
N THR A 122 -11.33 1.76 -6.89
CA THR A 122 -10.18 2.65 -6.85
C THR A 122 -8.89 1.83 -6.73
N THR A 123 -7.87 2.27 -7.45
CA THR A 123 -6.54 1.67 -7.33
C THR A 123 -5.58 2.77 -6.93
N VAL A 124 -4.83 2.52 -5.87
CA VAL A 124 -3.76 3.43 -5.46
C VAL A 124 -2.44 2.71 -5.75
N ARG A 125 -1.62 3.28 -6.62
CA ARG A 125 -0.34 2.66 -6.97
C ARG A 125 0.78 3.53 -6.48
N MET A 126 1.74 2.94 -5.80
CA MET A 126 2.84 3.69 -5.21
C MET A 126 4.16 3.06 -5.61
N GLU A 127 5.19 3.88 -5.79
CA GLU A 127 6.50 3.37 -6.15
C GLU A 127 7.56 4.03 -5.29
N ARG A 128 8.55 3.27 -4.90
CA ARG A 128 9.70 3.78 -4.17
C ARG A 128 10.98 3.19 -4.75
N THR A 129 11.92 4.04 -5.09
CA THR A 129 13.22 3.61 -5.57
C THR A 129 14.15 3.51 -4.36
N LEU A 130 14.70 2.31 -4.18
CA LEU A 130 15.50 2.04 -2.99
C LEU A 130 16.89 2.66 -3.07
N GLY A 131 17.38 2.99 -1.90
CA GLY A 131 18.74 3.50 -1.84
C GLY A 131 18.97 4.87 -2.32
N GLN A 132 17.90 5.57 -2.73
CA GLN A 132 18.09 6.84 -3.24
C GLN A 132 18.46 7.80 -2.25
N GLY A 133 18.00 8.02 -1.38
CA GLY A 133 18.28 9.01 -0.47
C GLY A 133 19.52 8.84 0.26
N ASN A 134 20.10 7.75 0.33
CA ASN A 134 21.17 7.59 1.04
C ASN A 134 22.24 7.75 0.32
N GLY A 135 22.13 7.79 -0.67
CA GLY A 135 23.06 8.09 -1.44
C GLY A 135 24.17 7.94 -0.94
N ALA A 136 24.02 8.01 -0.31
CA ALA A 136 24.99 8.12 0.19
C ALA A 136 25.54 7.60 0.36
#